data_c2ff4f5f9b05ac1cec6083df3fddd191
#
_entry.id   c2ff4f5f9b05ac1cec6083df3fddd191
#
_cell.length_a   1.000
_cell.length_b   1.000
_cell.length_c   1.000
_cell.angle_alpha   90.00
_cell.angle_beta   90.00
_cell.angle_gamma   90.00
#
_symmetry.space_group_name_H-M   'P 1'
#
loop_
_entity.id
_entity.type
_entity.pdbx_description
1 polymer ?
#
loop_
_entity_poly.entity_id
_entity_poly.type
_entity_poly.pdbx_seq_one_letter_code
_entity_poly.pdbx_strand_id
1 'polypeptide(L)'
;MTPLLPHPDYYLHNLITMTSSEATRLWRRAIKESFDCTCVYCGESYDLHDLTIDHVRPRSNGGETITSNCVPARRACNQDKGSENWEDWMLARFGLHPQRKQLIMDHINAA
;
A
#
# COMPACT_ATOMS: atom_id res chain seq x y z
N MET A 1 15.12 19.68 -10.54
CA MET A 1 14.68 18.29 -10.65
C MET A 1 13.18 18.27 -10.98
N THR A 2 12.83 17.49 -11.95
CA THR A 2 11.41 17.31 -12.27
C THR A 2 10.74 16.47 -11.19
N PRO A 3 9.70 16.97 -10.55
CA PRO A 3 8.99 16.17 -9.55
C PRO A 3 8.36 14.94 -10.20
N LEU A 4 8.17 13.90 -9.42
CA LEU A 4 7.42 12.75 -9.85
C LEU A 4 5.97 13.16 -10.04
N LEU A 5 5.50 13.05 -11.26
CA LEU A 5 4.14 13.43 -11.59
C LEU A 5 3.23 12.23 -11.60
N PRO A 6 1.94 12.42 -11.42
CA PRO A 6 0.98 11.32 -11.44
C PRO A 6 0.85 10.66 -12.82
N HIS A 7 1.41 11.27 -13.86
CA HIS A 7 1.32 10.70 -15.20
C HIS A 7 2.24 9.48 -15.33
N PRO A 8 1.71 8.32 -15.75
CA PRO A 8 2.47 7.07 -15.80
C PRO A 8 3.75 7.14 -16.63
N ASP A 9 3.75 7.85 -17.74
CA ASP A 9 4.92 7.94 -18.62
C ASP A 9 6.07 8.67 -17.93
N TYR A 10 5.77 9.73 -17.20
CA TYR A 10 6.78 10.47 -16.44
C TYR A 10 7.33 9.62 -15.30
N TYR A 11 6.47 8.90 -14.63
CA TYR A 11 6.86 8.01 -13.54
C TYR A 11 7.82 6.94 -14.03
N LEU A 12 7.49 6.29 -15.13
CA LEU A 12 8.33 5.26 -15.73
C LEU A 12 9.68 5.81 -16.17
N HIS A 13 9.69 6.99 -16.79
CA HIS A 13 10.93 7.64 -17.21
C HIS A 13 11.84 7.93 -16.02
N ASN A 14 11.29 8.46 -14.93
CA ASN A 14 12.05 8.74 -13.72
C ASN A 14 12.64 7.46 -13.11
N LEU A 15 11.90 6.36 -13.14
CA LEU A 15 12.39 5.07 -12.62
C LEU A 15 13.60 4.57 -13.42
N ILE A 16 13.62 4.79 -14.72
CA ILE A 16 14.74 4.38 -15.59
C ILE A 16 16.03 5.14 -15.23
N THR A 17 15.91 6.39 -14.81
CA THR A 17 17.06 7.24 -14.51
C THR A 17 17.53 7.18 -13.05
N MET A 18 16.83 6.46 -12.20
CA MET A 18 17.13 6.37 -10.77
C MET A 18 17.84 5.07 -10.42
N THR A 19 18.53 5.08 -9.27
CA THR A 19 19.02 3.83 -8.69
C THR A 19 17.85 2.99 -8.24
N SER A 20 18.08 1.68 -8.14
CA SER A 20 17.05 0.74 -7.72
C SER A 20 16.50 1.08 -6.33
N SER A 21 17.37 1.46 -5.39
CA SER A 21 16.96 1.82 -4.03
C SER A 21 16.17 3.13 -3.99
N GLU A 22 16.55 4.11 -4.80
CA GLU A 22 15.82 5.37 -4.91
C GLU A 22 14.44 5.17 -5.51
N ALA A 23 14.35 4.38 -6.57
CA ALA A 23 13.08 4.06 -7.22
C ALA A 23 12.13 3.36 -6.25
N THR A 24 12.63 2.40 -5.48
CA THR A 24 11.84 1.68 -4.49
C THR A 24 11.32 2.62 -3.40
N ARG A 25 12.21 3.48 -2.89
CA ARG A 25 11.83 4.45 -1.85
C ARG A 25 10.73 5.39 -2.33
N LEU A 26 10.86 5.91 -3.54
CA LEU A 26 9.87 6.82 -4.11
C LEU A 26 8.55 6.14 -4.42
N TRP A 27 8.59 4.91 -4.87
CA TRP A 27 7.41 4.10 -5.11
C TRP A 27 6.63 3.86 -3.80
N ARG A 28 7.35 3.50 -2.73
CA ARG A 28 6.72 3.31 -1.42
C ARG A 28 6.08 4.60 -0.90
N ARG A 29 6.80 5.71 -1.04
CA ARG A 29 6.28 7.01 -0.65
C ARG A 29 5.03 7.38 -1.44
N ALA A 30 5.03 7.14 -2.75
CA ALA A 30 3.90 7.43 -3.60
C ALA A 30 2.65 6.64 -3.17
N ILE A 31 2.81 5.38 -2.81
CA ILE A 31 1.70 4.56 -2.29
C ILE A 31 1.15 5.17 -1.01
N LYS A 32 2.02 5.52 -0.06
CA LYS A 32 1.59 6.12 1.22
C LYS A 32 0.84 7.42 0.99
N GLU A 33 1.35 8.29 0.13
CA GLU A 33 0.73 9.57 -0.17
C GLU A 33 -0.59 9.43 -0.93
N SER A 34 -0.72 8.42 -1.78
CA SER A 34 -1.96 8.18 -2.53
C SER A 34 -3.14 7.80 -1.62
N PHE A 35 -2.85 7.35 -0.40
CA PHE A 35 -3.86 7.05 0.62
C PHE A 35 -3.87 8.11 1.73
N ASP A 36 -3.35 9.30 1.45
CA ASP A 36 -3.28 10.42 2.42
C ASP A 36 -2.59 10.01 3.73
N CYS A 37 -1.55 9.20 3.64
CA CYS A 37 -0.79 8.70 4.80
C CYS A 37 -1.69 8.01 5.83
N THR A 38 -2.67 7.27 5.37
CA THR A 38 -3.65 6.58 6.21
C THR A 38 -3.43 5.08 6.13
N CYS A 39 -3.45 4.41 7.29
CA CYS A 39 -3.48 2.95 7.33
C CYS A 39 -4.81 2.47 6.76
N VAL A 40 -4.77 1.64 5.71
CA VAL A 40 -6.01 1.18 5.06
C VAL A 40 -6.84 0.28 5.96
N TYR A 41 -6.21 -0.35 6.94
CA TYR A 41 -6.90 -1.32 7.82
C TYR A 41 -7.57 -0.66 9.02
N CYS A 42 -6.85 0.19 9.76
CA CYS A 42 -7.42 0.84 10.93
C CYS A 42 -8.04 2.21 10.64
N GLY A 43 -7.72 2.81 9.49
CA GLY A 43 -8.28 4.09 9.07
C GLY A 43 -7.66 5.32 9.73
N GLU A 44 -6.58 5.15 10.50
CA GLU A 44 -5.90 6.24 11.17
C GLU A 44 -4.77 6.79 10.30
N SER A 45 -4.48 8.09 10.44
CA SER A 45 -3.40 8.76 9.73
C SER A 45 -2.12 8.73 10.55
N TYR A 46 -0.98 8.58 9.86
CA TYR A 46 0.34 8.51 10.49
C TYR A 46 1.36 9.26 9.65
N ASP A 47 2.51 9.57 10.24
CA ASP A 47 3.64 10.09 9.48
C ASP A 47 4.16 9.04 8.50
N LEU A 48 4.77 9.50 7.42
CA LEU A 48 5.30 8.61 6.37
C LEU A 48 6.17 7.49 6.93
N HIS A 49 7.06 7.80 7.88
CA HIS A 49 7.99 6.82 8.43
C HIS A 49 7.34 5.83 9.40
N ASP A 50 6.15 6.12 9.88
CA ASP A 50 5.40 5.23 10.77
C ASP A 50 4.53 4.24 9.99
N LEU A 51 4.40 4.45 8.69
CA LEU A 51 3.66 3.57 7.80
C LEU A 51 4.61 2.58 7.13
N THR A 52 4.12 1.37 6.95
CA THR A 52 4.79 0.33 6.18
C THR A 52 3.99 0.06 4.91
N ILE A 53 4.58 -0.71 4.00
CA ILE A 53 3.87 -1.19 2.83
C ILE A 53 3.51 -2.65 3.07
N ASP A 54 2.22 -2.95 3.01
CA ASP A 54 1.72 -4.31 3.15
C ASP A 54 1.28 -4.86 1.81
N HIS A 55 1.51 -6.15 1.62
CA HIS A 55 0.96 -6.91 0.50
C HIS A 55 -0.41 -7.41 0.92
N VAL A 56 -1.47 -6.90 0.31
CA VAL A 56 -2.85 -7.32 0.65
C VAL A 56 -2.97 -8.83 0.52
N ARG A 57 -2.53 -9.37 -0.63
CA ARG A 57 -2.30 -10.80 -0.76
C ARG A 57 -0.86 -11.06 -0.38
N PRO A 58 -0.60 -11.82 0.70
CA PRO A 58 0.75 -12.03 1.20
C PRO A 58 1.68 -12.66 0.16
N ARG A 59 2.95 -12.28 0.21
CA ARG A 59 3.97 -12.88 -0.67
C ARG A 59 4.04 -14.40 -0.50
N SER A 60 3.88 -14.88 0.73
CA SER A 60 3.86 -16.32 1.03
C SER A 60 2.71 -17.06 0.35
N ASN A 61 1.65 -16.34 -0.03
CA ASN A 61 0.48 -16.89 -0.71
C ASN A 61 0.42 -16.48 -2.19
N GLY A 62 1.56 -16.14 -2.78
CA GLY A 62 1.67 -15.81 -4.18
C GLY A 62 1.38 -14.34 -4.51
N GLY A 63 1.32 -13.47 -3.50
CA GLY A 63 1.13 -12.04 -3.73
C GLY A 63 2.36 -11.40 -4.36
N GLU A 64 2.14 -10.55 -5.36
CA GLU A 64 3.21 -9.86 -6.07
C GLU A 64 3.47 -8.48 -5.47
N THR A 65 4.70 -7.99 -5.65
CA THR A 65 5.09 -6.64 -5.25
C THR A 65 4.77 -5.68 -6.39
N ILE A 66 3.48 -5.42 -6.57
CA ILE A 66 2.96 -4.49 -7.57
C ILE A 66 2.04 -3.49 -6.89
N THR A 67 1.87 -2.33 -7.50
CA THR A 67 1.11 -1.23 -6.90
C THR A 67 -0.30 -1.65 -6.47
N SER A 68 -1.01 -2.42 -7.31
CA SER A 68 -2.38 -2.85 -7.00
C SER A 68 -2.48 -3.85 -5.85
N ASN A 69 -1.37 -4.45 -5.42
CA ASN A 69 -1.35 -5.37 -4.28
C ASN A 69 -0.70 -4.76 -3.03
N CYS A 70 -0.23 -3.53 -3.11
CA CYS A 70 0.51 -2.89 -2.02
C CYS A 70 -0.25 -1.68 -1.48
N VAL A 71 -0.37 -1.61 -0.17
CA VAL A 71 -1.13 -0.58 0.53
C VAL A 71 -0.35 -0.09 1.74
N PRO A 72 -0.57 1.17 2.17
CA PRO A 72 0.04 1.63 3.40
C PRO A 72 -0.66 1.00 4.59
N ALA A 73 0.12 0.59 5.57
CA ALA A 73 -0.42 0.03 6.79
C ALA A 73 0.46 0.43 7.97
N ARG A 74 -0.19 0.70 9.10
CA ARG A 74 0.52 0.87 10.35
C ARG A 74 1.30 -0.41 10.65
N ARG A 75 2.52 -0.26 11.16
CA ARG A 75 3.38 -1.42 11.45
C ARG A 75 2.67 -2.47 12.31
N ALA A 76 1.97 -2.03 13.35
CA ALA A 76 1.25 -2.93 14.24
C ALA A 76 0.15 -3.72 13.50
N CYS A 77 -0.58 -3.05 12.60
CA CYS A 77 -1.62 -3.72 11.81
C CYS A 77 -1.01 -4.72 10.83
N ASN A 78 0.09 -4.32 10.17
CA ASN A 78 0.80 -5.17 9.23
C ASN A 78 1.33 -6.44 9.91
N GLN A 79 1.96 -6.29 11.08
CA GLN A 79 2.49 -7.41 11.84
C GLN A 79 1.38 -8.33 12.35
N ASP A 80 0.29 -7.76 12.85
CA ASP A 80 -0.85 -8.54 13.35
C ASP A 80 -1.51 -9.34 12.24
N LYS A 81 -1.67 -8.73 11.06
CA LYS A 81 -2.24 -9.40 9.90
C LYS A 81 -1.36 -10.56 9.43
N GLY A 82 -0.05 -10.35 9.37
CA GLY A 82 0.88 -11.36 8.90
C GLY A 82 0.50 -11.89 7.53
N SER A 83 0.40 -13.22 7.41
CA SER A 83 0.04 -13.91 6.16
C SER A 83 -1.43 -14.34 6.12
N GLU A 84 -2.27 -13.83 7.01
CA GLU A 84 -3.68 -14.17 7.01
C GLU A 84 -4.41 -13.52 5.83
N ASN A 85 -5.54 -14.10 5.46
CA ASN A 85 -6.44 -13.51 4.48
C ASN A 85 -6.90 -12.15 5.01
N TRP A 86 -6.75 -11.10 4.22
CA TRP A 86 -7.00 -9.73 4.69
C TRP A 86 -8.46 -9.49 5.09
N GLU A 87 -9.41 -10.10 4.37
CA GLU A 87 -10.84 -9.92 4.66
C GLU A 87 -11.21 -10.57 5.99
N ASP A 88 -10.75 -11.80 6.19
CA ASP A 88 -11.01 -12.54 7.42
C ASP A 88 -10.35 -11.88 8.62
N TRP A 89 -9.10 -11.45 8.45
CA TRP A 89 -8.36 -10.77 9.50
C TRP A 89 -9.02 -9.44 9.88
N MET A 90 -9.41 -8.62 8.89
CA MET A 90 -10.07 -7.34 9.15
C MET A 90 -11.39 -7.54 9.90
N LEU A 91 -12.17 -8.52 9.47
CA LEU A 91 -13.45 -8.83 10.11
C LEU A 91 -13.25 -9.22 11.56
N ALA A 92 -12.29 -10.09 11.84
CA ALA A 92 -11.98 -10.54 13.19
C ALA A 92 -11.42 -9.42 14.06
N ARG A 93 -10.57 -8.56 13.50
CA ARG A 93 -9.85 -7.53 14.26
C ARG A 93 -10.67 -6.27 14.49
N PHE A 94 -11.40 -5.82 13.48
CA PHE A 94 -12.10 -4.53 13.50
C PHE A 94 -13.62 -4.64 13.37
N GLY A 95 -14.16 -5.80 13.06
CA GLY A 95 -15.56 -5.97 12.74
C GLY A 95 -15.89 -5.53 11.31
N LEU A 96 -17.17 -5.29 11.04
CA LEU A 96 -17.60 -4.88 9.70
C LEU A 96 -17.29 -3.40 9.46
N HIS A 97 -16.46 -3.15 8.44
CA HIS A 97 -16.15 -1.81 7.97
C HIS A 97 -16.27 -1.76 6.46
N PRO A 98 -17.49 -1.70 5.92
CA PRO A 98 -17.72 -1.82 4.48
C PRO A 98 -17.00 -0.76 3.66
N GLN A 99 -16.87 0.46 4.18
CA GLN A 99 -16.19 1.54 3.46
C GLN A 99 -14.70 1.29 3.30
N ARG A 100 -14.02 0.84 4.36
CA ARG A 100 -12.59 0.50 4.29
C ARG A 100 -12.36 -0.73 3.43
N LYS A 101 -13.22 -1.72 3.56
CA LYS A 101 -13.17 -2.92 2.73
C LYS A 101 -13.30 -2.56 1.25
N GLN A 102 -14.26 -1.69 0.92
CA GLN A 102 -14.49 -1.26 -0.46
C GLN A 102 -13.29 -0.50 -1.01
N LEU A 103 -12.66 0.35 -0.20
CA LEU A 103 -11.46 1.07 -0.59
C LEU A 103 -10.34 0.11 -0.99
N ILE A 104 -10.13 -0.93 -0.21
CA ILE A 104 -9.11 -1.96 -0.51
C ILE A 104 -9.49 -2.74 -1.76
N MET A 105 -10.74 -3.15 -1.88
CA MET A 105 -11.23 -3.87 -3.05
C MET A 105 -11.05 -3.06 -4.34
N ASP A 106 -11.37 -1.77 -4.30
CA ASP A 106 -11.22 -0.89 -5.44
C ASP A 106 -9.74 -0.77 -5.84
N HIS A 107 -8.86 -0.69 -4.86
CA HIS A 107 -7.42 -0.61 -5.11
C HIS A 107 -6.89 -1.90 -5.75
N ILE A 108 -7.26 -3.06 -5.21
CA ILE A 108 -6.83 -4.36 -5.74
C ILE A 108 -7.30 -4.55 -7.18
N ASN A 109 -8.50 -4.08 -7.48
CA ASN A 109 -9.12 -4.26 -8.79
C ASN A 109 -8.78 -3.14 -9.78
N ALA A 110 -8.05 -2.12 -9.35
CA ALA A 110 -7.57 -1.07 -10.24
C ALA A 110 -6.53 -1.66 -11.20
N ALA A 111 -6.80 -1.56 -12.45
CA ALA A 111 -5.93 -2.11 -13.49
C ALA A 111 -4.74 -1.18 -13.76
#